data_715fd50f2f7f28282d82ea623a64be7a
#
_entry.id   715fd50f2f7f28282d82ea623a64be7a
#
_cell.length_a   1.000
_cell.length_b   1.000
_cell.length_c   1.000
_cell.angle_alpha   90.00
_cell.angle_beta   90.00
_cell.angle_gamma   90.00
#
_symmetry.space_group_name_H-M   'P 1'
#
loop_
_entity.id
_entity.type
_entity.pdbx_description
1 polymer ?
#
loop_
_entity_poly.entity_id
_entity_poly.type
_entity_poly.pdbx_seq_one_letter_code
_entity_poly.pdbx_strand_id
1 'polypeptide(L)' 'MHALKYTSREVNRNFRITVSGLGIHELKGFTGFVGLVGSELANNLLDRAFRSKADKVECKLRRGLKITFYYK' A
#
# COMPACT_ATOMS: atom_id res chain seq x y z
N MET A 1 10.18 5.04 -16.28
CA MET A 1 10.03 3.97 -15.28
C MET A 1 10.34 4.53 -13.90
N HIS A 2 9.46 4.33 -12.96
CA HIS A 2 9.62 4.84 -11.60
C HIS A 2 10.18 3.75 -10.69
N ALA A 3 11.29 4.05 -10.03
CA ALA A 3 11.85 3.16 -9.04
C ALA A 3 11.11 3.36 -7.71
N LEU A 4 11.02 2.29 -6.93
CA LEU A 4 10.42 2.38 -5.60
C LEU A 4 11.35 3.13 -4.66
N LYS A 5 10.77 4.05 -3.89
CA LYS A 5 11.52 4.82 -2.88
C LYS A 5 11.79 4.01 -1.63
N TYR A 6 10.99 2.98 -1.38
CA TYR A 6 11.02 2.22 -0.13
C TYR A 6 11.30 0.76 -0.43
N THR A 7 12.02 0.10 0.48
CA THR A 7 12.27 -1.33 0.34
C THR A 7 11.09 -2.11 0.91
N SER A 8 10.92 -3.35 0.44
CA SER A 8 9.85 -4.20 0.98
C SER A 8 10.07 -4.48 2.46
N ARG A 9 11.31 -4.63 2.90
CA ARG A 9 11.64 -4.82 4.31
C ARG A 9 11.19 -3.65 5.15
N GLU A 10 11.48 -2.43 4.69
CA GLU A 10 11.11 -1.20 5.39
C GLU A 10 9.60 -1.07 5.53
N VAL A 11 8.89 -1.31 4.44
CA VAL A 11 7.44 -1.20 4.44
C VAL A 11 6.82 -2.29 5.33
N ASN A 12 7.27 -3.53 5.21
CA ASN A 12 6.73 -4.62 6.00
C ASN A 12 7.03 -4.47 7.49
N ARG A 13 8.12 -3.79 7.81
CA ARG A 13 8.48 -3.52 9.21
C ARG A 13 7.51 -2.53 9.86
N ASN A 14 7.06 -1.55 9.07
CA ASN A 14 6.26 -0.46 9.61
C ASN A 14 4.75 -0.63 9.44
N PHE A 15 4.33 -1.38 8.43
CA PHE A 15 2.91 -1.47 8.10
C PHE A 15 2.47 -2.89 7.79
N ARG A 16 1.21 -3.15 8.12
CA ARG A 16 0.49 -4.27 7.57
C ARG A 16 -0.43 -3.71 6.49
N ILE A 17 -0.33 -4.21 5.27
CA ILE A 17 -1.11 -3.71 4.15
C ILE A 17 -2.27 -4.67 3.90
N THR A 18 -3.48 -4.12 3.84
CA THR A 18 -4.65 -4.89 3.46
C THR A 18 -5.29 -4.24 2.24
N VAL A 19 -5.80 -5.07 1.35
CA VAL A 19 -6.50 -4.58 0.17
C VAL A 19 -7.87 -5.22 0.14
N SER A 20 -8.90 -4.40 -0.03
CA SER A 20 -10.26 -4.86 -0.17
C SER A 20 -10.88 -4.31 -1.44
N GLY A 21 -11.89 -5.00 -1.96
CA GLY A 21 -12.57 -4.56 -3.17
C GLY A 21 -12.95 -5.72 -4.04
N LEU A 22 -13.53 -5.40 -5.19
CA LEU A 22 -14.08 -6.39 -6.10
C LEU A 22 -13.01 -7.30 -6.70
N GLY A 23 -13.22 -8.61 -6.58
CA GLY A 23 -12.38 -9.59 -7.25
C GLY A 23 -10.98 -9.74 -6.70
N ILE A 24 -10.68 -9.12 -5.58
CA ILE A 24 -9.36 -9.28 -4.96
C ILE A 24 -9.40 -10.50 -4.05
N HIS A 25 -8.66 -11.52 -4.41
CA HIS A 25 -8.63 -12.74 -3.65
C HIS A 25 -7.52 -12.73 -2.63
N GLU A 26 -6.34 -12.27 -3.02
CA GLU A 26 -5.20 -12.34 -2.12
C GLU A 26 -4.09 -11.43 -2.61
N LEU A 27 -3.60 -10.58 -1.72
CA LEU A 27 -2.39 -9.82 -1.97
C LEU A 27 -1.39 -10.15 -0.87
N LYS A 28 -0.20 -10.52 -1.29
CA LYS A 28 0.85 -10.93 -0.36
C LYS A 28 1.73 -9.75 -0.02
N GLY A 29 1.28 -8.97 0.95
CA GLY A 29 2.07 -7.88 1.48
C GLY A 29 2.45 -6.83 0.45
N PHE A 30 3.64 -6.33 0.60
CA PHE A 30 4.13 -5.21 -0.20
C PHE A 30 4.23 -5.55 -1.70
N THR A 31 4.74 -6.73 -2.02
CA THR A 31 4.94 -7.12 -3.42
C THR A 31 3.62 -7.19 -4.18
N GLY A 32 2.61 -7.77 -3.56
CA GLY A 32 1.28 -7.83 -4.17
C GLY A 32 0.66 -6.46 -4.33
N PHE A 33 0.83 -5.60 -3.34
CA PHE A 33 0.34 -4.23 -3.40
C PHE A 33 0.99 -3.47 -4.57
N VAL A 34 2.31 -3.53 -4.70
CA VAL A 34 3.00 -2.85 -5.78
C VAL A 34 2.59 -3.40 -7.14
N GLY A 35 2.43 -4.71 -7.23
CA GLY A 35 1.97 -5.34 -8.46
C GLY A 35 0.60 -4.88 -8.88
N LEU A 36 -0.27 -4.59 -7.92
CA LEU A 36 -1.62 -4.13 -8.20
C LEU A 36 -1.66 -2.68 -8.69
N VAL A 37 -0.93 -1.79 -8.02
CA VAL A 37 -1.06 -0.35 -8.27
C VAL A 37 0.05 0.25 -9.12
N GLY A 38 1.18 -0.44 -9.26
CA GLY A 38 2.33 0.09 -9.97
C GLY A 38 3.23 0.93 -9.08
N SER A 39 4.47 1.11 -9.53
CA SER A 39 5.50 1.77 -8.71
C SER A 39 5.19 3.23 -8.39
N GLU A 40 4.68 3.96 -9.38
CA GLU A 40 4.40 5.39 -9.19
C GLU A 40 3.32 5.60 -8.12
N LEU A 41 2.20 4.91 -8.27
CA LEU A 41 1.12 5.04 -7.29
C LEU A 41 1.52 4.48 -5.94
N ALA A 42 2.27 3.37 -5.94
CA ALA A 42 2.78 2.79 -4.70
C ALA A 42 3.63 3.81 -3.93
N ASN A 43 4.53 4.52 -4.62
CA ASN A 43 5.34 5.55 -3.97
C ASN A 43 4.47 6.65 -3.37
N ASN A 44 3.45 7.10 -4.10
CA ASN A 44 2.57 8.14 -3.61
C ASN A 44 1.80 7.72 -2.37
N LEU A 45 1.28 6.49 -2.38
CA LEU A 45 0.52 5.97 -1.25
C LEU A 45 1.43 5.74 -0.05
N LEU A 46 2.64 5.24 -0.27
CA LEU A 46 3.59 5.02 0.80
C LEU A 46 4.07 6.33 1.41
N ASP A 47 4.31 7.35 0.57
CA ASP A 47 4.64 8.67 1.08
C ASP A 47 3.57 9.18 2.03
N ARG A 48 2.31 9.00 1.65
CA ARG A 48 1.19 9.40 2.51
C ARG A 48 1.19 8.61 3.81
N ALA A 49 1.39 7.29 3.73
CA ALA A 49 1.38 6.45 4.92
C ALA A 49 2.52 6.83 5.87
N PHE A 50 3.72 7.05 5.36
CA PHE A 50 4.86 7.40 6.20
C PHE A 50 4.77 8.80 6.80
N ARG A 51 4.05 9.71 6.16
CA ARG A 51 3.84 11.05 6.69
C ARG A 51 2.75 11.12 7.73
N SER A 52 1.80 10.19 7.67
CA SER A 52 0.67 10.20 8.57
C SER A 52 1.09 9.75 9.96
N LYS A 53 0.48 10.34 10.98
CA LYS A 53 0.67 9.91 12.36
C LYS A 53 -0.57 9.22 12.90
N ALA A 54 -1.53 8.92 12.04
CA ALA A 54 -2.72 8.21 12.42
C ALA A 54 -2.41 6.72 12.61
N ASP A 55 -3.29 6.01 13.30
CA ASP A 55 -3.13 4.58 13.53
C ASP A 55 -3.22 3.76 12.24
N LYS A 56 -3.92 4.30 11.26
CA LYS A 56 -4.06 3.67 9.96
C LYS A 56 -4.26 4.72 8.89
N VAL A 57 -3.92 4.35 7.66
CA VAL A 57 -4.16 5.20 6.50
C VAL A 57 -4.97 4.41 5.49
N GLU A 58 -6.11 4.92 5.09
CA GLU A 58 -6.97 4.31 4.09
C GLU A 58 -6.86 5.08 2.79
N CYS A 59 -6.65 4.36 1.70
CA CYS A 59 -6.57 4.94 0.36
C CYS A 59 -7.62 4.28 -0.52
N LYS A 60 -8.56 5.06 -1.01
CA LYS A 60 -9.60 4.58 -1.90
C LYS A 60 -9.14 4.76 -3.33
N LEU A 61 -9.23 3.70 -4.10
CA LEU A 61 -8.84 3.70 -5.50
C LEU A 61 -10.07 3.49 -6.37
N ARG A 62 -9.85 3.54 -7.68
CA ARG A 62 -10.93 3.31 -8.64
C ARG A 62 -11.49 1.90 -8.49
N ARG A 63 -12.73 1.72 -8.94
CA ARG A 63 -13.43 0.43 -8.95
C ARG A 63 -13.66 -0.15 -7.57
N GLY A 64 -13.77 0.72 -6.58
CA GLY A 64 -14.08 0.26 -5.24
C GLY A 64 -12.93 -0.38 -4.49
N LEU A 65 -11.74 -0.34 -5.03
CA LEU A 65 -10.56 -0.83 -4.31
C LEU A 65 -10.20 0.11 -3.18
N LYS A 66 -9.87 -0.48 -2.04
CA LYS A 66 -9.39 0.28 -0.89
C LYS A 66 -8.15 -0.39 -0.34
N ILE A 67 -7.11 0.38 -0.13
CA ILE A 67 -5.86 -0.10 0.43
C ILE A 67 -5.70 0.56 1.79
N THR A 68 -5.46 -0.24 2.81
CA THR A 68 -5.28 0.26 4.17
C THR A 68 -3.90 -0.13 4.68
N PHE A 69 -3.20 0.85 5.22
CA PHE A 69 -1.91 0.64 5.87
C PHE A 69 -2.14 0.75 7.37
N TYR A 70 -1.90 -0.35 8.07
CA TYR A 70 -1.98 -0.36 9.53
C TYR A 70 -0.57 -0.30 10.09
N TYR A 71 -0.32 0.63 11.00
CA TYR A 71 0.97 0.66 11.69
C TYR A 71 1.14 -0.57 12.56
N LYS A 72 2.33 -1.08 12.54
CA LYS A 72 2.70 -2.20 13.43
C LYS A 72 3.17 -1.69 14.78
#